data_43ed4c85b70f3efc5c302fc88cfbd1b2
#
_entry.id   43ed4c85b70f3efc5c302fc88cfbd1b2
#
_cell.length_a   1.000
_cell.length_b   1.000
_cell.length_c   1.000
_cell.angle_alpha   90.00
_cell.angle_beta   90.00
_cell.angle_gamma   90.00
#
_symmetry.space_group_name_H-M   'P 1'
#
loop_
_entity.id
_entity.type
_entity.pdbx_description
1 polymer ?
#
loop_
_entity_poly.entity_id
_entity_poly.type
_entity_poly.pdbx_seq_one_letter_code
_entity_poly.pdbx_strand_id
1 'polypeptide(L)'
;YNTLRETGLVWDEGPDVGGEYGPYIQTQRRDLYPKFAWELVEKGGAYCCFCTKEEIEADRKAAEAKGETYKYNKKCLHNVSLEEAKRRIAAGEPYVIRQNVPTTGKASFDDMLYGHVEVDCDTLDDNVLIKADGLPTYNFANVVDDHLMAISHVMRGTEYLSSAPKYNLLYEAFGWKPPIYLHLPPVMIESVLKDKETKQPILDENGNEQPIVRKLSKRWGDPSFEDLLQKGYLKEIINL
;
A
#
# COMPACT_ATOMS: atom_id res chain seq x y z
N TYR A 1 -20.02 1.87 2.34
CA TYR A 1 -21.13 1.24 1.58
C TYR A 1 -22.24 2.22 1.25
N ASN A 2 -22.67 3.09 2.20
CA ASN A 2 -23.76 4.03 1.96
C ASN A 2 -23.48 4.96 0.77
N THR A 3 -22.30 5.56 0.72
CA THR A 3 -21.85 6.42 -0.41
C THR A 3 -21.96 5.67 -1.75
N LEU A 4 -21.48 4.42 -1.82
CA LEU A 4 -21.55 3.63 -3.05
C LEU A 4 -23.01 3.37 -3.48
N ARG A 5 -23.90 3.06 -2.54
CA ARG A 5 -25.33 2.89 -2.83
C ARG A 5 -25.97 4.19 -3.28
N GLU A 6 -25.65 5.29 -2.62
CA GLU A 6 -26.15 6.62 -2.98
C GLU A 6 -25.68 7.05 -4.37
N THR A 7 -24.47 6.68 -4.78
CA THR A 7 -23.97 6.93 -6.15
C THR A 7 -24.53 5.96 -7.19
N GLY A 8 -25.30 4.94 -6.75
CA GLY A 8 -25.86 3.93 -7.65
C GLY A 8 -24.89 2.83 -8.05
N LEU A 9 -23.72 2.76 -7.41
CA LEU A 9 -22.77 1.66 -7.61
C LEU A 9 -23.27 0.43 -6.85
N VAL A 10 -23.46 -0.65 -7.57
CA VAL A 10 -23.88 -1.96 -7.05
C VAL A 10 -22.70 -2.93 -7.22
N TRP A 11 -22.52 -3.80 -6.24
CA TRP A 11 -21.49 -4.84 -6.26
C TRP A 11 -22.10 -6.21 -6.02
N ASP A 12 -21.55 -7.23 -6.67
CA ASP A 12 -22.05 -8.60 -6.65
C ASP A 12 -21.48 -9.39 -5.47
N GLU A 13 -20.26 -9.05 -5.02
CA GLU A 13 -19.57 -9.70 -3.92
C GLU A 13 -18.97 -8.69 -2.94
N GLY A 14 -18.90 -9.06 -1.68
CA GLY A 14 -18.28 -8.24 -0.65
C GLY A 14 -18.68 -8.62 0.78
N PRO A 15 -18.15 -7.92 1.78
CA PRO A 15 -18.36 -8.25 3.19
C PRO A 15 -19.82 -8.20 3.65
N ASP A 16 -20.67 -7.43 2.99
CA ASP A 16 -22.09 -7.21 3.33
C ASP A 16 -23.06 -8.05 2.51
N VAL A 17 -22.65 -8.47 1.31
CA VAL A 17 -23.50 -9.29 0.41
C VAL A 17 -23.03 -10.75 0.33
N GLY A 18 -21.81 -11.04 0.78
CA GLY A 18 -21.19 -12.36 0.63
C GLY A 18 -20.67 -12.60 -0.77
N GLY A 19 -20.53 -13.86 -1.15
CA GLY A 19 -20.08 -14.31 -2.45
C GLY A 19 -19.24 -15.57 -2.40
N GLU A 20 -18.77 -16.03 -3.55
CA GLU A 20 -18.06 -17.30 -3.73
C GLU A 20 -16.65 -17.26 -3.15
N TYR A 21 -15.98 -16.10 -3.18
CA TYR A 21 -14.58 -15.94 -2.79
C TYR A 21 -14.38 -15.50 -1.34
N GLY A 22 -15.44 -15.51 -0.53
CA GLY A 22 -15.38 -15.16 0.89
C GLY A 22 -14.43 -16.04 1.72
N PRO A 23 -14.15 -15.64 2.98
CA PRO A 23 -14.58 -14.40 3.63
C PRO A 23 -13.85 -13.17 3.10
N TYR A 24 -14.49 -11.98 3.14
CA TYR A 24 -13.95 -10.73 2.59
C TYR A 24 -13.32 -9.81 3.64
N ILE A 25 -13.33 -10.22 4.90
CA ILE A 25 -12.73 -9.46 6.01
C ILE A 25 -11.35 -10.05 6.32
N GLN A 26 -10.30 -9.23 6.25
CA GLN A 26 -8.90 -9.64 6.41
C GLN A 26 -8.67 -10.47 7.69
N THR A 27 -9.28 -10.10 8.83
CA THR A 27 -9.10 -10.83 10.08
C THR A 27 -9.70 -12.24 10.06
N GLN A 28 -10.70 -12.49 9.24
CA GLN A 28 -11.29 -13.81 9.03
C GLN A 28 -10.42 -14.70 8.11
N ARG A 29 -9.50 -14.08 7.35
CA ARG A 29 -8.54 -14.74 6.45
C ARG A 29 -7.16 -14.92 7.09
N ARG A 30 -7.02 -14.62 8.37
CA ARG A 30 -5.73 -14.55 9.07
C ARG A 30 -4.85 -15.77 8.83
N ASP A 31 -5.42 -16.95 8.82
CA ASP A 31 -4.68 -18.24 8.72
C ASP A 31 -4.16 -18.55 7.29
N LEU A 32 -4.61 -17.77 6.29
CA LEU A 32 -4.16 -17.93 4.91
C LEU A 32 -2.77 -17.30 4.69
N TYR A 33 -2.58 -16.09 5.15
CA TYR A 33 -1.40 -15.29 4.82
C TYR A 33 -0.07 -15.90 5.24
N PRO A 34 0.09 -16.50 6.43
CA PRO A 34 1.34 -17.16 6.79
C PRO A 34 1.75 -18.27 5.82
N LYS A 35 0.80 -19.03 5.27
CA LYS A 35 1.07 -20.12 4.32
C LYS A 35 1.74 -19.57 3.06
N PHE A 36 1.17 -18.50 2.49
CA PHE A 36 1.73 -17.86 1.29
C PHE A 36 3.05 -17.13 1.58
N ALA A 37 3.20 -16.53 2.75
CA ALA A 37 4.46 -15.91 3.14
C ALA A 37 5.58 -16.95 3.25
N TRP A 38 5.31 -18.13 3.80
CA TRP A 38 6.26 -19.23 3.85
C TRP A 38 6.57 -19.81 2.48
N GLU A 39 5.59 -19.91 1.58
CA GLU A 39 5.83 -20.28 0.19
C GLU A 39 6.84 -19.33 -0.48
N LEU A 40 6.71 -18.02 -0.25
CA LEU A 40 7.69 -17.04 -0.74
C LEU A 40 9.07 -17.22 -0.10
N VAL A 41 9.14 -17.55 1.18
CA VAL A 41 10.43 -17.83 1.85
C VAL A 41 11.11 -19.04 1.21
N GLU A 42 10.38 -20.09 0.93
CA GLU A 42 10.90 -21.31 0.27
C GLU A 42 11.33 -21.04 -1.19
N LYS A 43 10.61 -20.15 -1.88
CA LYS A 43 10.95 -19.72 -3.25
C LYS A 43 12.06 -18.64 -3.31
N GLY A 44 12.50 -18.11 -2.17
CA GLY A 44 13.49 -17.05 -2.11
C GLY A 44 12.97 -15.62 -2.37
N GLY A 45 11.65 -15.46 -2.55
CA GLY A 45 10.98 -14.17 -2.71
C GLY A 45 10.75 -13.41 -1.39
N ALA A 46 10.97 -14.09 -0.25
CA ALA A 46 10.90 -13.52 1.08
C ALA A 46 11.90 -14.18 2.03
N TYR A 47 12.08 -13.63 3.22
CA TYR A 47 12.94 -14.19 4.26
C TYR A 47 12.50 -13.79 5.67
N CYS A 48 12.89 -14.57 6.67
CA CYS A 48 12.64 -14.27 8.08
C CYS A 48 13.63 -13.24 8.59
N CYS A 49 13.13 -12.20 9.25
CA CYS A 49 13.92 -11.15 9.86
C CYS A 49 13.70 -11.11 11.38
N PHE A 50 14.78 -11.18 12.13
CA PHE A 50 14.82 -11.22 13.60
C PHE A 50 15.37 -9.92 14.20
N CYS A 51 15.57 -8.87 13.40
CA CYS A 51 16.01 -7.58 13.90
C CYS A 51 14.98 -6.99 14.86
N THR A 52 15.46 -6.49 16.00
CA THR A 52 14.61 -5.77 16.95
C THR A 52 14.22 -4.38 16.43
N LYS A 53 13.24 -3.76 17.07
CA LYS A 53 12.86 -2.37 16.73
C LYS A 53 14.00 -1.40 17.02
N GLU A 54 14.75 -1.66 18.09
CA GLU A 54 15.87 -0.85 18.54
C GLU A 54 17.03 -0.89 17.52
N GLU A 55 17.35 -2.09 16.99
CA GLU A 55 18.36 -2.25 15.94
C GLU A 55 17.96 -1.49 14.68
N ILE A 56 16.71 -1.64 14.21
CA ILE A 56 16.21 -0.95 13.01
C ILE A 56 16.21 0.57 13.20
N GLU A 57 15.82 1.04 14.38
CA GLU A 57 15.81 2.47 14.68
C GLU A 57 17.24 3.05 14.79
N ALA A 58 18.19 2.27 15.30
CA ALA A 58 19.60 2.67 15.30
C ALA A 58 20.17 2.79 13.89
N ASP A 59 19.86 1.81 13.02
CA ASP A 59 20.29 1.84 11.61
C ASP A 59 19.64 3.03 10.87
N ARG A 60 18.37 3.34 11.14
CA ARG A 60 17.68 4.51 10.57
C ARG A 60 18.35 5.81 10.97
N LYS A 61 18.60 6.01 12.27
CA LYS A 61 19.28 7.21 12.76
C LYS A 61 20.70 7.37 12.19
N ALA A 62 21.41 6.25 12.00
CA ALA A 62 22.73 6.27 11.39
C ALA A 62 22.67 6.69 9.91
N ALA A 63 21.67 6.29 9.14
CA ALA A 63 21.45 6.73 7.78
C ALA A 63 21.05 8.23 7.73
N GLU A 64 20.13 8.66 8.56
CA GLU A 64 19.70 10.06 8.67
C GLU A 64 20.86 11.00 9.03
N ALA A 65 21.75 10.58 9.93
CA ALA A 65 22.95 11.35 10.29
C ALA A 65 23.93 11.55 9.13
N LYS A 66 23.86 10.67 8.12
CA LYS A 66 24.65 10.77 6.87
C LYS A 66 23.90 11.50 5.75
N GLY A 67 22.65 11.91 5.97
CA GLY A 67 21.79 12.49 4.93
C GLY A 67 21.28 11.46 3.91
N GLU A 68 21.33 10.16 4.26
CA GLU A 68 20.89 9.06 3.40
C GLU A 68 19.44 8.65 3.72
N THR A 69 18.71 8.22 2.70
CA THR A 69 17.40 7.59 2.92
C THR A 69 17.62 6.18 3.48
N TYR A 70 17.05 5.91 4.64
CA TYR A 70 17.15 4.59 5.26
C TYR A 70 16.54 3.51 4.37
N LYS A 71 17.28 2.41 4.21
CA LYS A 71 16.83 1.15 3.65
C LYS A 71 17.26 -0.01 4.55
N TYR A 72 16.45 -1.05 4.63
CA TYR A 72 16.84 -2.25 5.37
C TYR A 72 18.02 -2.95 4.68
N ASN A 73 19.07 -3.20 5.44
CA ASN A 73 20.37 -3.67 4.95
C ASN A 73 20.45 -5.17 4.61
N LYS A 74 19.30 -5.87 4.59
CA LYS A 74 19.19 -7.32 4.33
C LYS A 74 20.02 -8.20 5.28
N LYS A 75 20.37 -7.70 6.47
CA LYS A 75 21.20 -8.39 7.46
C LYS A 75 20.75 -9.83 7.72
N CYS A 76 19.44 -10.05 7.92
CA CYS A 76 18.93 -11.38 8.17
C CYS A 76 18.93 -12.27 6.91
N LEU A 77 18.71 -11.72 5.71
CA LEU A 77 18.81 -12.49 4.47
C LEU A 77 20.20 -13.09 4.29
N HIS A 78 21.25 -12.34 4.63
CA HIS A 78 22.63 -12.78 4.43
C HIS A 78 23.17 -13.65 5.57
N ASN A 79 22.66 -13.48 6.79
CA ASN A 79 23.25 -14.11 7.99
C ASN A 79 22.38 -15.20 8.63
N VAL A 80 21.16 -15.40 8.16
CA VAL A 80 20.24 -16.41 8.73
C VAL A 80 19.78 -17.35 7.63
N SER A 81 20.25 -18.59 7.68
CA SER A 81 19.80 -19.65 6.76
C SER A 81 18.33 -20.02 7.07
N LEU A 82 17.66 -20.67 6.12
CA LEU A 82 16.30 -21.15 6.31
C LEU A 82 16.19 -22.13 7.50
N GLU A 83 17.16 -23.02 7.65
CA GLU A 83 17.20 -23.98 8.77
C GLU A 83 17.40 -23.27 10.11
N GLU A 84 18.28 -22.28 10.15
CA GLU A 84 18.48 -21.47 11.34
C GLU A 84 17.22 -20.66 11.67
N ALA A 85 16.54 -20.08 10.67
CA ALA A 85 15.28 -19.39 10.87
C ALA A 85 14.21 -20.30 11.49
N LYS A 86 14.04 -21.52 10.94
CA LYS A 86 13.11 -22.51 11.49
C LYS A 86 13.45 -22.88 12.94
N ARG A 87 14.74 -23.05 13.25
CA ARG A 87 15.21 -23.35 14.61
C ARG A 87 14.89 -22.24 15.61
N ARG A 88 15.17 -20.98 15.24
CA ARG A 88 14.91 -19.80 16.08
C ARG A 88 13.41 -19.61 16.31
N ILE A 89 12.60 -19.79 15.28
CA ILE A 89 11.13 -19.74 15.37
C ILE A 89 10.60 -20.83 16.30
N ALA A 90 11.09 -22.06 16.16
CA ALA A 90 10.72 -23.17 17.05
C ALA A 90 11.11 -22.90 18.51
N ALA A 91 12.16 -22.11 18.76
CA ALA A 91 12.56 -21.65 20.08
C ALA A 91 11.71 -20.49 20.60
N GLY A 92 10.72 -20.00 19.83
CA GLY A 92 9.82 -18.91 20.23
C GLY A 92 10.38 -17.50 20.02
N GLU A 93 11.46 -17.35 19.22
CA GLU A 93 12.04 -16.04 18.96
C GLU A 93 11.10 -15.19 18.07
N PRO A 94 10.81 -13.94 18.42
CA PRO A 94 9.98 -13.06 17.61
C PRO A 94 10.63 -12.78 16.25
N TYR A 95 9.84 -12.80 15.20
CA TYR A 95 10.30 -12.54 13.85
C TYR A 95 9.22 -11.86 13.01
N VAL A 96 9.64 -11.30 11.89
CA VAL A 96 8.77 -10.83 10.81
C VAL A 96 9.21 -11.52 9.51
N ILE A 97 8.32 -11.59 8.52
CA ILE A 97 8.70 -12.02 7.17
C ILE A 97 8.79 -10.76 6.30
N ARG A 98 9.93 -10.60 5.62
CA ARG A 98 10.17 -9.49 4.69
C ARG A 98 10.23 -9.98 3.25
N GLN A 99 9.74 -9.15 2.34
CA GLN A 99 9.96 -9.33 0.91
C GLN A 99 11.46 -9.26 0.60
N ASN A 100 11.93 -10.14 -0.25
CA ASN A 100 13.27 -10.06 -0.80
C ASN A 100 13.22 -9.32 -2.15
N VAL A 101 13.37 -8.01 -2.12
CA VAL A 101 13.43 -7.18 -3.33
C VAL A 101 14.79 -7.39 -4.00
N PRO A 102 14.87 -7.61 -5.32
CA PRO A 102 16.15 -7.68 -6.02
C PRO A 102 17.00 -6.41 -5.81
N THR A 103 18.30 -6.56 -5.73
CA THR A 103 19.23 -5.42 -5.57
C THR A 103 19.60 -4.76 -6.88
N THR A 104 19.26 -5.38 -8.01
CA THR A 104 19.53 -4.91 -9.37
C THR A 104 18.33 -5.19 -10.25
N GLY A 105 18.29 -4.54 -11.42
CA GLY A 105 17.19 -4.69 -12.36
C GLY A 105 16.04 -3.72 -12.09
N LYS A 106 14.93 -3.95 -12.75
CA LYS A 106 13.77 -3.07 -12.70
C LYS A 106 12.53 -3.83 -12.28
N ALA A 107 11.69 -3.17 -11.49
CA ALA A 107 10.34 -3.62 -11.18
C ALA A 107 9.35 -2.79 -11.99
N SER A 108 8.44 -3.43 -12.70
CA SER A 108 7.52 -2.73 -13.60
C SER A 108 6.10 -3.29 -13.52
N PHE A 109 5.16 -2.52 -14.03
CA PHE A 109 3.78 -2.93 -14.27
C PHE A 109 3.18 -2.07 -15.38
N ASP A 110 2.10 -2.57 -15.98
CA ASP A 110 1.34 -1.82 -16.96
C ASP A 110 0.05 -1.28 -16.32
N ASP A 111 -0.19 0.02 -16.52
CA ASP A 111 -1.39 0.72 -16.04
C ASP A 111 -2.20 1.22 -17.21
N MET A 112 -3.53 1.10 -17.12
CA MET A 112 -4.41 1.49 -18.22
C MET A 112 -4.39 3.00 -18.53
N LEU A 113 -4.06 3.85 -17.56
CA LEU A 113 -4.00 5.31 -17.73
C LEU A 113 -2.58 5.83 -17.84
N TYR A 114 -1.65 5.27 -17.09
CA TYR A 114 -0.26 5.74 -17.02
C TYR A 114 0.69 4.97 -17.94
N GLY A 115 0.18 3.93 -18.63
CA GLY A 115 1.02 3.09 -19.49
C GLY A 115 2.02 2.26 -18.72
N HIS A 116 3.18 2.02 -19.32
CA HIS A 116 4.24 1.24 -18.69
C HIS A 116 4.95 2.08 -17.63
N VAL A 117 4.96 1.58 -16.39
CA VAL A 117 5.61 2.20 -15.24
C VAL A 117 6.71 1.28 -14.74
N GLU A 118 7.93 1.79 -14.64
CA GLU A 118 9.06 1.03 -14.11
C GLU A 118 9.86 1.86 -13.11
N VAL A 119 10.48 1.17 -12.15
CA VAL A 119 11.40 1.75 -11.18
C VAL A 119 12.60 0.82 -11.00
N ASP A 120 13.76 1.37 -10.67
CA ASP A 120 14.93 0.57 -10.36
C ASP A 120 14.71 -0.16 -9.01
N CYS A 121 14.98 -1.46 -8.98
CA CYS A 121 14.80 -2.28 -7.78
C CYS A 121 15.61 -1.77 -6.59
N ASP A 122 16.77 -1.15 -6.84
CA ASP A 122 17.60 -0.54 -5.81
C ASP A 122 16.94 0.67 -5.13
N THR A 123 15.89 1.26 -5.70
CA THR A 123 15.09 2.33 -5.06
C THR A 123 14.02 1.79 -4.11
N LEU A 124 13.73 0.50 -4.19
CA LEU A 124 12.71 -0.15 -3.38
C LEU A 124 13.32 -0.72 -2.09
N ASP A 125 12.51 -0.82 -1.04
CA ASP A 125 12.90 -1.41 0.25
C ASP A 125 12.20 -2.75 0.48
N ASP A 126 12.83 -3.61 1.29
CA ASP A 126 12.27 -4.89 1.70
C ASP A 126 11.12 -4.68 2.69
N ASN A 127 9.89 -4.69 2.17
CA ASN A 127 8.71 -4.50 3.01
C ASN A 127 8.48 -5.67 3.96
N VAL A 128 7.97 -5.37 5.15
CA VAL A 128 7.41 -6.42 6.02
C VAL A 128 6.13 -6.95 5.37
N LEU A 129 6.07 -8.25 5.15
CA LEU A 129 4.90 -8.97 4.64
C LEU A 129 4.03 -9.47 5.78
N ILE A 130 4.63 -10.17 6.76
CA ILE A 130 3.98 -10.64 7.97
C ILE A 130 4.64 -9.99 9.18
N LYS A 131 3.82 -9.39 10.03
CA LYS A 131 4.24 -8.77 11.29
C LYS A 131 4.48 -9.82 12.38
N ALA A 132 5.15 -9.43 13.48
CA ALA A 132 5.44 -10.32 14.59
C ALA A 132 4.17 -10.89 15.29
N ASP A 133 3.02 -10.24 15.14
CA ASP A 133 1.72 -10.74 15.62
C ASP A 133 1.06 -11.76 14.66
N GLY A 134 1.74 -12.11 13.56
CA GLY A 134 1.26 -13.04 12.53
C GLY A 134 0.26 -12.43 11.54
N LEU A 135 -0.06 -11.13 11.67
CA LEU A 135 -0.94 -10.46 10.72
C LEU A 135 -0.15 -9.95 9.51
N PRO A 136 -0.71 -10.01 8.30
CA PRO A 136 -0.09 -9.45 7.12
C PRO A 136 -0.11 -7.91 7.19
N THR A 137 0.83 -7.30 6.48
CA THR A 137 0.69 -5.89 6.11
C THR A 137 -0.27 -5.76 4.92
N TYR A 138 -0.79 -4.55 4.70
CA TYR A 138 -1.62 -4.26 3.54
C TYR A 138 -0.91 -4.65 2.23
N ASN A 139 0.38 -4.35 2.12
CA ASN A 139 1.17 -4.60 0.91
C ASN A 139 1.30 -6.08 0.53
N PHE A 140 1.07 -6.98 1.46
CA PHE A 140 1.08 -8.41 1.22
C PHE A 140 -0.35 -8.97 1.07
N ALA A 141 -1.23 -8.53 1.97
CA ALA A 141 -2.61 -9.01 1.98
C ALA A 141 -3.32 -8.74 0.65
N ASN A 142 -3.13 -7.54 0.06
CA ASN A 142 -3.77 -7.21 -1.21
C ASN A 142 -3.36 -8.15 -2.34
N VAL A 143 -2.09 -8.53 -2.44
CA VAL A 143 -1.60 -9.45 -3.48
C VAL A 143 -2.22 -10.84 -3.32
N VAL A 144 -2.24 -11.36 -2.09
CA VAL A 144 -2.81 -12.68 -1.79
C VAL A 144 -4.33 -12.68 -2.00
N ASP A 145 -5.01 -11.65 -1.53
CA ASP A 145 -6.46 -11.53 -1.64
C ASP A 145 -6.90 -11.32 -3.08
N ASP A 146 -6.24 -10.45 -3.83
CA ASP A 146 -6.53 -10.21 -5.24
C ASP A 146 -6.37 -11.50 -6.06
N HIS A 147 -5.33 -12.29 -5.78
CA HIS A 147 -5.13 -13.57 -6.44
C HIS A 147 -6.22 -14.59 -6.08
N LEU A 148 -6.48 -14.79 -4.77
CA LEU A 148 -7.43 -15.79 -4.29
C LEU A 148 -8.90 -15.43 -4.58
N MET A 149 -9.20 -14.13 -4.70
CA MET A 149 -10.52 -13.64 -5.08
C MET A 149 -10.67 -13.47 -6.59
N ALA A 150 -9.70 -13.93 -7.38
CA ALA A 150 -9.70 -13.87 -8.85
C ALA A 150 -9.95 -12.44 -9.39
N ILE A 151 -9.40 -11.43 -8.71
CA ILE A 151 -9.52 -10.03 -9.13
C ILE A 151 -8.82 -9.83 -10.46
N SER A 152 -9.58 -9.46 -11.48
CA SER A 152 -9.07 -9.20 -12.83
C SER A 152 -8.54 -7.79 -13.00
N HIS A 153 -9.15 -6.80 -12.35
CA HIS A 153 -8.82 -5.37 -12.46
C HIS A 153 -8.78 -4.73 -11.07
N VAL A 154 -7.73 -3.97 -10.80
CA VAL A 154 -7.59 -3.15 -9.59
C VAL A 154 -7.75 -1.69 -9.97
N MET A 155 -8.86 -1.08 -9.56
CA MET A 155 -9.14 0.34 -9.76
C MET A 155 -8.98 1.08 -8.43
N ARG A 156 -8.06 2.05 -8.37
CA ARG A 156 -7.76 2.78 -7.11
C ARG A 156 -7.09 4.12 -7.38
N GLY A 157 -6.84 4.90 -6.34
CA GLY A 157 -6.19 6.20 -6.47
C GLY A 157 -4.69 6.11 -6.76
N THR A 158 -4.13 7.16 -7.36
CA THR A 158 -2.71 7.29 -7.73
C THR A 158 -1.73 7.23 -6.55
N GLU A 159 -2.19 7.34 -5.33
CA GLU A 159 -1.35 7.15 -4.13
C GLU A 159 -0.68 5.77 -4.05
N TYR A 160 -1.22 4.79 -4.75
CA TYR A 160 -0.68 3.42 -4.82
C TYR A 160 0.23 3.19 -6.02
N LEU A 161 0.34 4.14 -6.94
CA LEU A 161 1.14 4.01 -8.17
C LEU A 161 2.61 3.67 -7.85
N SER A 162 3.20 4.32 -6.86
CA SER A 162 4.56 4.07 -6.41
C SER A 162 4.76 2.72 -5.70
N SER A 163 3.68 2.11 -5.22
CA SER A 163 3.73 0.82 -4.52
C SER A 163 3.50 -0.38 -5.43
N ALA A 164 2.86 -0.18 -6.58
CA ALA A 164 2.50 -1.25 -7.50
C ALA A 164 3.70 -2.07 -8.02
N PRO A 165 4.90 -1.49 -8.29
CA PRO A 165 6.06 -2.27 -8.67
C PRO A 165 6.44 -3.34 -7.64
N LYS A 166 6.32 -3.04 -6.33
CA LYS A 166 6.60 -4.00 -5.26
C LYS A 166 5.60 -5.17 -5.24
N TYR A 167 4.36 -4.91 -5.59
CA TYR A 167 3.33 -5.94 -5.69
C TYR A 167 3.61 -6.86 -6.86
N ASN A 168 4.02 -6.31 -8.01
CA ASN A 168 4.38 -7.12 -9.17
C ASN A 168 5.56 -8.05 -8.89
N LEU A 169 6.57 -7.61 -8.15
CA LEU A 169 7.65 -8.49 -7.68
C LEU A 169 7.13 -9.67 -6.83
N LEU A 170 6.05 -9.48 -6.07
CA LEU A 170 5.42 -10.58 -5.33
C LEU A 170 4.68 -11.53 -6.28
N TYR A 171 3.91 -11.01 -7.25
CA TYR A 171 3.28 -11.84 -8.29
C TYR A 171 4.30 -12.66 -9.06
N GLU A 172 5.43 -12.06 -9.45
CA GLU A 172 6.54 -12.73 -10.13
C GLU A 172 7.14 -13.84 -9.25
N ALA A 173 7.43 -13.55 -7.98
CA ALA A 173 8.00 -14.51 -7.04
C ALA A 173 7.07 -15.70 -6.78
N PHE A 174 5.75 -15.51 -6.79
CA PHE A 174 4.76 -16.57 -6.74
C PHE A 174 4.64 -17.34 -8.06
N GLY A 175 4.95 -16.72 -9.20
CA GLY A 175 4.61 -17.20 -10.54
C GLY A 175 3.13 -16.95 -10.89
N TRP A 176 2.50 -15.96 -10.25
CA TRP A 176 1.11 -15.58 -10.51
C TRP A 176 1.00 -14.47 -11.55
N LYS A 177 -0.12 -14.44 -12.25
CA LYS A 177 -0.45 -13.34 -13.14
C LYS A 177 -0.98 -12.16 -12.31
N PRO A 178 -0.41 -10.94 -12.45
CA PRO A 178 -0.94 -9.76 -11.79
C PRO A 178 -2.30 -9.34 -12.40
N PRO A 179 -3.13 -8.61 -11.66
CA PRO A 179 -4.32 -7.98 -12.20
C PRO A 179 -3.97 -6.85 -13.16
N ILE A 180 -4.95 -6.39 -13.93
CA ILE A 180 -4.83 -5.17 -14.73
C ILE A 180 -5.00 -3.98 -13.78
N TYR A 181 -4.06 -3.03 -13.82
CA TYR A 181 -4.11 -1.85 -12.96
C TYR A 181 -4.74 -0.65 -13.66
N LEU A 182 -5.53 0.10 -12.89
CA LEU A 182 -6.13 1.36 -13.30
C LEU A 182 -6.03 2.35 -12.13
N HIS A 183 -5.00 3.22 -12.15
CA HIS A 183 -4.83 4.23 -11.12
C HIS A 183 -5.51 5.54 -11.54
N LEU A 184 -6.54 5.94 -10.80
CA LEU A 184 -7.33 7.15 -11.07
C LEU A 184 -6.68 8.37 -10.45
N PRO A 185 -6.60 9.51 -11.18
CA PRO A 185 -6.12 10.76 -10.60
C PRO A 185 -7.06 11.25 -9.50
N PRO A 186 -6.53 11.96 -8.49
CA PRO A 186 -7.38 12.56 -7.47
C PRO A 186 -8.22 13.70 -8.04
N VAL A 187 -9.38 13.92 -7.44
CA VAL A 187 -10.14 15.15 -7.71
C VAL A 187 -9.39 16.34 -7.12
N MET A 188 -9.11 17.33 -7.95
CA MET A 188 -8.36 18.53 -7.59
C MET A 188 -9.31 19.72 -7.38
N ILE A 189 -8.92 20.62 -6.50
CA ILE A 189 -9.65 21.86 -6.22
C ILE A 189 -8.69 23.05 -6.21
N GLU A 190 -9.11 24.15 -6.80
CA GLU A 190 -8.45 25.44 -6.59
C GLU A 190 -8.76 25.94 -5.18
N SER A 191 -7.77 26.44 -4.50
CA SER A 191 -7.85 26.88 -3.12
C SER A 191 -6.80 27.96 -2.86
N VAL A 192 -6.79 28.51 -1.67
CA VAL A 192 -5.77 29.43 -1.21
C VAL A 192 -4.81 28.71 -0.28
N LEU A 193 -3.52 29.01 -0.41
CA LEU A 193 -2.49 28.49 0.49
C LEU A 193 -2.75 29.01 1.90
N LYS A 194 -2.90 28.09 2.85
CA LYS A 194 -3.18 28.43 4.25
C LYS A 194 -2.07 27.93 5.16
N ASP A 195 -1.79 28.68 6.19
CA ASP A 195 -0.92 28.26 7.27
C ASP A 195 -1.47 26.97 7.95
N LYS A 196 -0.59 26.06 8.29
CA LYS A 196 -0.98 24.72 8.81
C LYS A 196 -1.63 24.79 10.19
N GLU A 197 -1.21 25.76 11.02
CA GLU A 197 -1.67 25.90 12.41
C GLU A 197 -2.85 26.85 12.51
N THR A 198 -2.70 28.07 11.99
CA THR A 198 -3.69 29.13 12.12
C THR A 198 -4.85 29.02 11.13
N LYS A 199 -4.67 28.24 10.03
CA LYS A 199 -5.62 28.11 8.92
C LYS A 199 -5.90 29.42 8.19
N GLN A 200 -5.14 30.48 8.46
CA GLN A 200 -5.25 31.75 7.77
C GLN A 200 -4.58 31.68 6.39
N PRO A 201 -5.08 32.47 5.40
CA PRO A 201 -4.41 32.62 4.12
C PRO A 201 -2.98 33.11 4.28
N ILE A 202 -2.05 32.52 3.53
CA ILE A 202 -0.68 33.03 3.39
C ILE A 202 -0.69 33.99 2.23
N LEU A 203 -0.28 35.20 2.50
CA LEU A 203 -0.23 36.27 1.50
C LEU A 203 1.16 36.30 0.83
N ASP A 204 1.20 36.76 -0.42
CA ASP A 204 2.43 37.05 -1.13
C ASP A 204 3.07 38.40 -0.63
N GLU A 205 4.21 38.76 -1.21
CA GLU A 205 4.91 40.00 -0.88
C GLU A 205 4.10 41.26 -1.15
N ASN A 206 3.04 41.19 -1.98
CA ASN A 206 2.14 42.28 -2.34
C ASN A 206 0.82 42.25 -1.54
N GLY A 207 0.66 41.29 -0.61
CA GLY A 207 -0.52 41.14 0.22
C GLY A 207 -1.68 40.40 -0.44
N ASN A 208 -1.45 39.72 -1.55
CA ASN A 208 -2.47 38.91 -2.23
C ASN A 208 -2.47 37.48 -1.73
N GLU A 209 -3.63 36.83 -1.75
CA GLU A 209 -3.77 35.41 -1.47
C GLU A 209 -3.04 34.57 -2.55
N GLN A 210 -2.31 33.54 -2.13
CA GLN A 210 -1.59 32.67 -3.04
C GLN A 210 -2.49 31.51 -3.50
N PRO A 211 -2.89 31.45 -4.79
CA PRO A 211 -3.71 30.37 -5.31
C PRO A 211 -2.90 29.07 -5.39
N ILE A 212 -3.51 27.96 -4.99
CA ILE A 212 -2.94 26.61 -5.12
C ILE A 212 -3.98 25.67 -5.70
N VAL A 213 -3.50 24.67 -6.44
CA VAL A 213 -4.31 23.52 -6.84
C VAL A 213 -3.92 22.35 -5.94
N ARG A 214 -4.87 21.77 -5.24
CA ARG A 214 -4.62 20.68 -4.29
C ARG A 214 -5.67 19.59 -4.40
N LYS A 215 -5.32 18.39 -3.93
CA LYS A 215 -6.25 17.28 -3.78
C LYS A 215 -7.37 17.65 -2.80
N LEU A 216 -8.61 17.31 -3.15
CA LEU A 216 -9.75 17.36 -2.22
C LEU A 216 -9.45 16.55 -0.96
N SER A 217 -9.71 17.11 0.21
CA SER A 217 -9.38 16.45 1.47
C SER A 217 -10.30 16.91 2.61
N LYS A 218 -10.93 15.95 3.28
CA LYS A 218 -11.73 16.20 4.50
C LYS A 218 -10.95 16.93 5.60
N ARG A 219 -9.62 16.77 5.66
CA ARG A 219 -8.74 17.47 6.62
C ARG A 219 -8.69 18.99 6.39
N TRP A 220 -9.00 19.43 5.17
CA TRP A 220 -9.09 20.83 4.80
C TRP A 220 -10.51 21.39 4.88
N GLY A 221 -11.49 20.56 5.30
CA GLY A 221 -12.88 20.94 5.36
C GLY A 221 -13.60 20.90 4.01
N ASP A 222 -13.01 20.23 3.01
CA ASP A 222 -13.68 20.05 1.73
C ASP A 222 -14.88 19.12 1.88
N PRO A 223 -15.98 19.37 1.15
CA PRO A 223 -17.18 18.60 1.26
C PRO A 223 -16.97 17.15 0.77
N SER A 224 -17.52 16.20 1.50
CA SER A 224 -17.72 14.85 1.03
C SER A 224 -18.92 14.78 0.07
N PHE A 225 -19.12 13.62 -0.55
CA PHE A 225 -20.31 13.37 -1.36
C PHE A 225 -21.59 13.59 -0.54
N GLU A 226 -21.63 13.09 0.68
CA GLU A 226 -22.77 13.24 1.60
C GLU A 226 -22.99 14.70 1.99
N ASP A 227 -21.92 15.47 2.20
CA ASP A 227 -22.04 16.91 2.51
C ASP A 227 -22.63 17.68 1.32
N LEU A 228 -22.29 17.30 0.09
CA LEU A 228 -22.86 17.92 -1.11
C LEU A 228 -24.36 17.62 -1.22
N LEU A 229 -24.77 16.37 -1.00
CA LEU A 229 -26.19 16.02 -0.96
C LEU A 229 -26.96 16.81 0.12
N GLN A 230 -26.40 16.96 1.32
CA GLN A 230 -27.00 17.75 2.40
C GLN A 230 -27.12 19.23 2.04
N LYS A 231 -26.21 19.77 1.23
CA LYS A 231 -26.29 21.14 0.69
C LYS A 231 -27.30 21.30 -0.45
N GLY A 232 -27.99 20.24 -0.84
CA GLY A 232 -29.01 20.24 -1.87
C GLY A 232 -28.52 20.03 -3.31
N TYR A 233 -27.27 19.63 -3.50
CA TYR A 233 -26.78 19.25 -4.83
C TYR A 233 -27.48 17.95 -5.26
N LEU A 234 -27.90 17.91 -6.52
CA LEU A 234 -28.52 16.71 -7.09
C LEU A 234 -27.45 15.62 -7.28
N LYS A 235 -27.80 14.40 -6.94
CA LYS A 235 -26.97 13.21 -7.06
C LYS A 235 -26.39 13.05 -8.48
N GLU A 236 -27.23 13.28 -9.49
CA GLU A 236 -26.87 13.16 -10.89
C GLU A 236 -25.76 14.14 -11.31
N ILE A 237 -25.74 15.34 -10.71
CA ILE A 237 -24.74 16.37 -10.96
C ILE A 237 -23.40 16.04 -10.27
N ILE A 238 -23.48 15.43 -9.08
CA ILE A 238 -22.27 15.07 -8.33
C ILE A 238 -21.54 13.88 -8.97
N ASN A 239 -22.28 13.01 -9.66
CA ASN A 239 -21.75 11.81 -10.33
C ASN A 239 -21.22 12.07 -11.75
N LEU A 240 -21.37 13.29 -12.30
CA LEU A 240 -20.79 13.70 -13.58
C LEU A 240 -19.30 14.07 -13.45
#